data_422d2b45541348babd0338afaf8c522a
#
_entry.id   422d2b45541348babd0338afaf8c522a
#
_cell.length_a   1.000
_cell.length_b   1.000
_cell.length_c   1.000
_cell.angle_alpha   90.00
_cell.angle_beta   90.00
_cell.angle_gamma   90.00
#
_symmetry.space_group_name_H-M   'P 1'
#
loop_
_entity.id
_entity.type
_entity.pdbx_description
1 polymer ?
#
loop_
_entity_poly.entity_id
_entity_poly.type
_entity_poly.pdbx_seq_one_letter_code
_entity_poly.pdbx_strand_id
1 'polypeptide(L)'
;MLHLVRASARRENAQALLADARDIGGFRAEIWPAVDGGSMSSTDLSASVGAALFEPAYPFPLKAGEIGCTLSHRQIWAELQRRDAGAALILADDAEIDPDTFHAALSLARTHIETLGYIQFQANAPQGSSHLVDTFRDCRLVVPQQAGLRATGQMVSRAAAARLLALSDPFDRPVDAFVQSHWHTGLRPAMIYPSGLADIGPELDDPAARPGAPSWTEKLVSEFHGSRYRAAVSRLSRRSAAPANGGFAADCDRQG
;
A
#
# COMPACT_ATOMS: atom_id res chain seq x y z
N MET A 1 10.29 -7.51 -3.78
CA MET A 1 9.22 -7.91 -4.73
C MET A 1 8.33 -8.92 -4.06
N LEU A 2 7.06 -8.63 -3.93
CA LEU A 2 6.07 -9.47 -3.28
C LEU A 2 5.46 -10.40 -4.33
N HIS A 3 5.62 -11.73 -4.17
CA HIS A 3 5.16 -12.69 -5.15
C HIS A 3 4.45 -13.87 -4.47
N LEU A 4 3.25 -14.18 -4.97
CA LEU A 4 2.48 -15.33 -4.51
C LEU A 4 2.93 -16.59 -5.25
N VAL A 5 3.59 -17.53 -4.55
CA VAL A 5 4.24 -18.71 -5.15
C VAL A 5 3.31 -19.53 -6.06
N ARG A 6 2.01 -19.64 -5.72
CA ARG A 6 1.01 -20.34 -6.54
C ARG A 6 0.59 -19.59 -7.81
N ALA A 7 0.87 -18.29 -7.90
CA ALA A 7 0.57 -17.48 -9.09
C ALA A 7 1.62 -17.69 -10.18
N SER A 8 1.67 -18.90 -10.74
CA SER A 8 2.69 -19.32 -11.71
C SER A 8 2.71 -18.44 -12.97
N ALA A 9 1.56 -17.93 -13.41
CA ALA A 9 1.46 -17.00 -14.54
C ALA A 9 2.20 -15.67 -14.32
N ARG A 10 2.36 -15.24 -13.06
CA ARG A 10 3.05 -14.00 -12.70
C ARG A 10 4.53 -14.17 -12.40
N ARG A 11 5.04 -15.43 -12.40
CA ARG A 11 6.43 -15.73 -12.03
C ARG A 11 7.45 -15.10 -12.97
N GLU A 12 7.20 -15.14 -14.28
CA GLU A 12 8.10 -14.56 -15.27
C GLU A 12 8.17 -13.05 -15.09
N ASN A 13 7.02 -12.40 -14.90
CA ASN A 13 6.96 -10.95 -14.63
C ASN A 13 7.71 -10.59 -13.33
N ALA A 14 7.52 -11.36 -12.25
CA ALA A 14 8.24 -11.15 -10.99
C ALA A 14 9.77 -11.27 -11.16
N GLN A 15 10.25 -12.16 -12.04
CA GLN A 15 11.68 -12.30 -12.34
C GLN A 15 12.20 -11.13 -13.19
N ALA A 16 11.44 -10.68 -14.18
CA ALA A 16 11.78 -9.51 -14.98
C ALA A 16 11.89 -8.25 -14.12
N LEU A 17 10.86 -7.98 -13.30
CA LEU A 17 10.87 -6.86 -12.34
C LEU A 17 12.05 -6.91 -11.37
N LEU A 18 12.46 -8.12 -10.94
CA LEU A 18 13.64 -8.28 -10.08
C LEU A 18 14.93 -7.92 -10.80
N ALA A 19 15.05 -8.26 -12.10
CA ALA A 19 16.18 -7.88 -12.92
C ALA A 19 16.22 -6.36 -13.11
N ASP A 20 15.11 -5.75 -13.52
CA ASP A 20 15.00 -4.29 -13.69
C ASP A 20 15.33 -3.54 -12.39
N ALA A 21 14.83 -4.02 -11.25
CA ALA A 21 15.14 -3.44 -9.95
C ALA A 21 16.64 -3.51 -9.61
N ARG A 22 17.35 -4.59 -10.02
CA ARG A 22 18.80 -4.73 -9.83
C ARG A 22 19.59 -3.81 -10.75
N ASP A 23 19.15 -3.66 -11.99
CA ASP A 23 19.81 -2.81 -12.99
C ASP A 23 19.71 -1.33 -12.63
N ILE A 24 18.58 -0.90 -12.06
CA ILE A 24 18.41 0.45 -11.51
C ILE A 24 19.41 0.70 -10.36
N GLY A 25 19.79 -0.32 -9.61
CA GLY A 25 20.87 -0.33 -8.65
C GLY A 25 20.59 0.41 -7.32
N GLY A 26 21.55 0.29 -6.42
CA GLY A 26 21.53 1.02 -5.15
C GLY A 26 20.66 0.40 -4.04
N PHE A 27 20.13 -0.84 -4.24
CA PHE A 27 19.46 -1.61 -3.18
C PHE A 27 19.59 -3.11 -3.39
N ARG A 28 19.40 -3.86 -2.31
CA ARG A 28 19.31 -5.32 -2.38
C ARG A 28 17.90 -5.70 -2.79
N ALA A 29 17.77 -6.30 -3.98
CA ALA A 29 16.49 -6.75 -4.52
C ALA A 29 16.33 -8.27 -4.36
N GLU A 30 15.16 -8.70 -3.89
CA GLU A 30 14.81 -10.11 -3.70
C GLU A 30 13.31 -10.34 -3.94
N ILE A 31 12.95 -11.58 -4.28
CA ILE A 31 11.55 -12.02 -4.29
C ILE A 31 11.18 -12.41 -2.86
N TRP A 32 10.13 -11.79 -2.33
CA TRP A 32 9.57 -12.11 -1.03
C TRP A 32 8.33 -13.00 -1.21
N PRO A 33 8.27 -14.18 -0.61
CA PRO A 33 7.11 -15.05 -0.74
C PRO A 33 5.91 -14.41 -0.01
N ALA A 34 4.86 -14.12 -0.77
CA ALA A 34 3.63 -13.57 -0.22
C ALA A 34 2.86 -14.63 0.57
N VAL A 35 2.18 -14.20 1.61
CA VAL A 35 1.27 -15.05 2.39
C VAL A 35 0.08 -15.43 1.52
N ASP A 36 -0.14 -16.73 1.30
CA ASP A 36 -1.31 -17.23 0.63
C ASP A 36 -2.50 -17.35 1.57
N GLY A 37 -3.29 -16.28 1.65
CA GLY A 37 -4.52 -16.29 2.46
C GLY A 37 -5.50 -17.38 2.06
N GLY A 38 -5.50 -17.82 0.78
CA GLY A 38 -6.35 -18.90 0.31
C GLY A 38 -5.97 -20.28 0.85
N SER A 39 -4.74 -20.46 1.31
CA SER A 39 -4.25 -21.70 1.94
C SER A 39 -4.34 -21.68 3.48
N MET A 40 -4.68 -20.53 4.08
CA MET A 40 -4.81 -20.41 5.54
C MET A 40 -6.11 -21.06 6.04
N SER A 41 -6.06 -21.60 7.26
CA SER A 41 -7.27 -22.08 7.94
C SER A 41 -8.21 -20.92 8.30
N SER A 42 -9.51 -21.19 8.43
CA SER A 42 -10.47 -20.19 8.90
C SER A 42 -10.13 -19.64 10.29
N THR A 43 -9.54 -20.46 11.15
CA THR A 43 -9.06 -20.06 12.47
C THR A 43 -7.93 -19.04 12.38
N ASP A 44 -6.92 -19.29 11.54
CA ASP A 44 -5.78 -18.38 11.37
C ASP A 44 -6.21 -17.05 10.73
N LEU A 45 -7.11 -17.12 9.74
CA LEU A 45 -7.70 -15.92 9.13
C LEU A 45 -8.44 -15.10 10.19
N SER A 46 -9.29 -15.74 11.00
CA SER A 46 -10.06 -15.05 12.03
C SER A 46 -9.18 -14.49 13.16
N ALA A 47 -8.08 -15.15 13.49
CA ALA A 47 -7.15 -14.67 14.51
C ALA A 47 -6.39 -13.40 14.07
N SER A 48 -6.24 -13.19 12.76
CA SER A 48 -5.54 -12.02 12.21
C SER A 48 -6.43 -10.78 12.12
N VAL A 49 -7.76 -10.94 12.15
CA VAL A 49 -8.74 -9.88 11.86
C VAL A 49 -9.48 -9.47 13.11
N GLY A 50 -9.47 -8.17 13.39
CA GLY A 50 -10.32 -7.55 14.41
C GLY A 50 -11.63 -7.01 13.82
N ALA A 51 -12.57 -6.64 14.67
CA ALA A 51 -13.83 -6.06 14.26
C ALA A 51 -13.86 -4.56 14.60
N ALA A 52 -14.05 -3.70 13.59
CA ALA A 52 -14.26 -2.26 13.75
C ALA A 52 -13.26 -1.58 14.70
N LEU A 53 -11.97 -1.76 14.45
CA LEU A 53 -10.90 -1.31 15.35
C LEU A 53 -10.81 0.22 15.47
N PHE A 54 -11.18 0.94 14.40
CA PHE A 54 -11.23 2.41 14.39
C PHE A 54 -12.20 2.96 13.34
N GLU A 55 -12.59 4.21 13.49
CA GLU A 55 -13.52 4.89 12.59
C GLU A 55 -12.89 5.35 11.26
N PRO A 56 -13.67 5.28 10.16
CA PRO A 56 -14.98 4.64 10.07
C PRO A 56 -14.82 3.12 10.04
N ALA A 57 -15.76 2.38 10.64
CA ALA A 57 -15.75 0.92 10.54
C ALA A 57 -15.69 0.49 9.05
N TYR A 58 -14.80 -0.46 8.72
CA TYR A 58 -14.68 -0.96 7.36
C TYR A 58 -15.93 -1.78 7.01
N PRO A 59 -16.67 -1.44 5.94
CA PRO A 59 -18.01 -1.96 5.75
C PRO A 59 -18.06 -3.33 5.06
N PHE A 60 -16.92 -3.88 4.66
CA PHE A 60 -16.87 -5.11 3.89
C PHE A 60 -16.14 -6.21 4.64
N PRO A 61 -16.57 -7.48 4.52
CA PRO A 61 -15.78 -8.59 5.04
C PRO A 61 -14.46 -8.70 4.26
N LEU A 62 -13.36 -8.89 4.99
CA LEU A 62 -12.06 -9.11 4.37
C LEU A 62 -12.02 -10.46 3.66
N LYS A 63 -11.56 -10.45 2.41
CA LYS A 63 -11.31 -11.67 1.65
C LYS A 63 -9.96 -12.27 2.06
N ALA A 64 -9.82 -13.58 1.93
CA ALA A 64 -8.59 -14.30 2.25
C ALA A 64 -7.34 -13.71 1.56
N GLY A 65 -7.47 -13.29 0.28
CA GLY A 65 -6.40 -12.61 -0.44
C GLY A 65 -6.01 -11.26 0.14
N GLU A 66 -6.97 -10.46 0.62
CA GLU A 66 -6.71 -9.17 1.28
C GLU A 66 -6.01 -9.37 2.64
N ILE A 67 -6.41 -10.42 3.37
CA ILE A 67 -5.75 -10.81 4.62
C ILE A 67 -4.31 -11.24 4.33
N GLY A 68 -4.09 -12.12 3.36
CA GLY A 68 -2.76 -12.55 2.94
C GLY A 68 -1.85 -11.40 2.49
N CYS A 69 -2.40 -10.45 1.73
CA CYS A 69 -1.70 -9.24 1.30
C CYS A 69 -1.27 -8.39 2.51
N THR A 70 -2.17 -8.14 3.46
CA THR A 70 -1.86 -7.38 4.68
C THR A 70 -0.80 -8.08 5.52
N LEU A 71 -0.91 -9.38 5.72
CA LEU A 71 0.09 -10.18 6.45
C LEU A 71 1.46 -10.15 5.75
N SER A 72 1.50 -10.19 4.42
CA SER A 72 2.74 -10.09 3.66
C SER A 72 3.45 -8.75 3.87
N HIS A 73 2.70 -7.65 3.87
CA HIS A 73 3.25 -6.31 4.18
C HIS A 73 3.76 -6.25 5.61
N ARG A 74 3.02 -6.79 6.58
CA ARG A 74 3.46 -6.87 7.98
C ARG A 74 4.76 -7.66 8.13
N GLN A 75 4.92 -8.77 7.40
CA GLN A 75 6.17 -9.54 7.39
C GLN A 75 7.35 -8.71 6.87
N ILE A 76 7.15 -7.94 5.78
CA ILE A 76 8.20 -7.05 5.25
C ILE A 76 8.50 -5.92 6.24
N TRP A 77 7.50 -5.31 6.87
CA TRP A 77 7.71 -4.28 7.90
C TRP A 77 8.48 -4.84 9.10
N ALA A 78 8.18 -6.05 9.55
CA ALA A 78 8.91 -6.72 10.62
C ALA A 78 10.34 -7.05 10.21
N GLU A 79 10.55 -7.52 8.98
CA GLU A 79 11.89 -7.78 8.45
C GLU A 79 12.73 -6.51 8.34
N LEU A 80 12.13 -5.40 7.95
CA LEU A 80 12.83 -4.11 7.89
C LEU A 80 13.35 -3.68 9.27
N GLN A 81 12.66 -4.06 10.37
CA GLN A 81 13.17 -3.81 11.73
C GLN A 81 14.41 -4.64 12.06
N ARG A 82 14.55 -5.83 11.47
CA ARG A 82 15.68 -6.75 11.73
C ARG A 82 16.90 -6.48 10.85
N ARG A 83 16.70 -5.88 9.67
CA ARG A 83 17.78 -5.58 8.71
C ARG A 83 18.40 -4.22 9.01
N ASP A 84 19.66 -4.06 8.66
CA ASP A 84 20.32 -2.75 8.63
C ASP A 84 19.99 -2.02 7.32
N ALA A 85 18.74 -1.53 7.22
CA ALA A 85 18.23 -0.77 6.09
C ALA A 85 17.28 0.32 6.57
N GLY A 86 17.39 1.53 6.06
CA GLY A 86 16.55 2.67 6.43
C GLY A 86 15.14 2.58 5.86
N ALA A 87 14.99 1.96 4.68
CA ALA A 87 13.71 1.84 3.98
C ALA A 87 13.61 0.56 3.16
N ALA A 88 12.37 0.18 2.80
CA ALA A 88 12.07 -0.89 1.86
C ALA A 88 11.19 -0.38 0.72
N LEU A 89 11.56 -0.72 -0.52
CA LEU A 89 10.70 -0.61 -1.70
C LEU A 89 9.96 -1.94 -1.88
N ILE A 90 8.64 -1.90 -1.89
CA ILE A 90 7.77 -3.06 -2.06
C ILE A 90 7.07 -2.92 -3.40
N LEU A 91 7.25 -3.88 -4.28
CA LEU A 91 6.58 -3.97 -5.58
C LEU A 91 5.73 -5.23 -5.63
N ALA A 92 4.53 -5.15 -6.17
CA ALA A 92 3.68 -6.31 -6.47
C ALA A 92 4.18 -7.03 -7.73
N ASP A 93 3.88 -8.31 -7.85
CA ASP A 93 4.34 -9.17 -8.97
C ASP A 93 3.57 -8.94 -10.28
N ASP A 94 2.55 -8.09 -10.24
CA ASP A 94 1.76 -7.63 -11.38
C ASP A 94 2.07 -6.18 -11.79
N ALA A 95 3.16 -5.63 -11.30
CA ALA A 95 3.64 -4.35 -11.76
C ALA A 95 4.40 -4.47 -13.10
N GLU A 96 4.38 -3.41 -13.88
CA GLU A 96 5.27 -3.18 -15.02
C GLU A 96 6.07 -1.90 -14.77
N ILE A 97 7.34 -1.88 -15.17
CA ILE A 97 8.25 -0.74 -14.99
C ILE A 97 8.55 -0.08 -16.33
N ASP A 98 8.30 1.23 -16.44
CA ASP A 98 8.99 2.11 -17.39
C ASP A 98 10.29 2.59 -16.72
N PRO A 99 11.48 2.11 -17.16
CA PRO A 99 12.72 2.31 -16.42
C PRO A 99 13.11 3.78 -16.25
N ASP A 100 12.92 4.61 -17.26
CA ASP A 100 13.35 6.02 -17.24
C ASP A 100 12.53 6.85 -16.26
N THR A 101 11.20 6.70 -16.30
CA THR A 101 10.29 7.38 -15.37
C THR A 101 10.43 6.84 -13.96
N PHE A 102 10.56 5.51 -13.82
CA PHE A 102 10.71 4.88 -12.51
C PHE A 102 12.02 5.28 -11.82
N HIS A 103 13.11 5.41 -12.56
CA HIS A 103 14.38 5.89 -12.01
C HIS A 103 14.24 7.32 -11.44
N ALA A 104 13.54 8.20 -12.16
CA ALA A 104 13.27 9.56 -11.67
C ALA A 104 12.39 9.55 -10.41
N ALA A 105 11.31 8.76 -10.41
CA ALA A 105 10.43 8.61 -9.26
C ALA A 105 11.17 8.02 -8.04
N LEU A 106 12.01 7.02 -8.26
CA LEU A 106 12.81 6.40 -7.20
C LEU A 106 13.85 7.38 -6.60
N SER A 107 14.41 8.27 -7.43
CA SER A 107 15.32 9.32 -6.95
C SER A 107 14.60 10.27 -5.98
N LEU A 108 13.40 10.74 -6.32
CA LEU A 108 12.56 11.53 -5.41
C LEU A 108 12.23 10.76 -4.13
N ALA A 109 11.82 9.49 -4.25
CA ALA A 109 11.47 8.68 -3.10
C ALA A 109 12.65 8.52 -2.13
N ARG A 110 13.84 8.23 -2.64
CA ARG A 110 15.07 8.09 -1.82
C ARG A 110 15.42 9.36 -1.08
N THR A 111 15.26 10.52 -1.70
CA THR A 111 15.56 11.82 -1.09
C THR A 111 14.63 12.12 0.09
N HIS A 112 13.36 11.72 -0.02
CA HIS A 112 12.31 12.18 0.90
C HIS A 112 11.75 11.10 1.84
N ILE A 113 12.13 9.82 1.67
CA ILE A 113 11.52 8.71 2.42
C ILE A 113 11.67 8.80 3.93
N GLU A 114 12.81 9.26 4.43
CA GLU A 114 13.04 9.38 5.87
C GLU A 114 12.13 10.44 6.50
N THR A 115 11.84 11.52 5.77
CA THR A 115 10.96 12.60 6.25
C THR A 115 9.49 12.24 6.07
N LEU A 116 9.12 11.66 4.92
CA LEU A 116 7.72 11.37 4.58
C LEU A 116 7.23 10.03 5.14
N GLY A 117 8.13 9.11 5.44
CA GLY A 117 7.82 7.81 6.03
C GLY A 117 7.20 6.79 5.09
N TYR A 118 6.27 7.19 4.22
CA TYR A 118 5.59 6.31 3.28
C TYR A 118 5.27 7.03 1.97
N ILE A 119 5.70 6.45 0.85
CA ILE A 119 5.54 7.01 -0.49
C ILE A 119 4.95 5.95 -1.41
N GLN A 120 3.80 6.23 -2.01
CA GLN A 120 3.17 5.40 -3.03
C GLN A 120 3.67 5.80 -4.42
N PHE A 121 3.86 4.81 -5.30
CA PHE A 121 4.18 5.00 -6.70
C PHE A 121 2.92 4.79 -7.53
N GLN A 122 2.46 5.83 -8.22
CA GLN A 122 1.20 5.83 -8.94
C GLN A 122 1.38 6.27 -10.39
N ALA A 123 0.56 5.73 -11.29
CA ALA A 123 0.57 6.15 -12.70
C ALA A 123 -0.05 7.54 -12.90
N ASN A 124 -1.10 7.86 -12.14
CA ASN A 124 -1.92 9.04 -12.34
C ASN A 124 -1.92 9.97 -11.12
N ALA A 125 -2.24 11.24 -11.37
CA ALA A 125 -2.41 12.25 -10.32
C ALA A 125 -3.48 11.86 -9.30
N PRO A 126 -3.34 12.28 -8.02
CA PRO A 126 -4.38 12.07 -7.01
C PRO A 126 -5.64 12.86 -7.34
N GLN A 127 -6.77 12.36 -6.88
CA GLN A 127 -8.01 13.12 -6.90
C GLN A 127 -8.05 14.12 -5.74
N GLY A 128 -8.54 15.32 -6.01
CA GLY A 128 -8.70 16.37 -5.01
C GLY A 128 -7.42 17.16 -4.73
N SER A 129 -7.36 17.78 -3.55
CA SER A 129 -6.23 18.65 -3.17
C SER A 129 -5.00 17.85 -2.77
N SER A 130 -3.84 18.36 -3.11
CA SER A 130 -2.55 17.82 -2.72
C SER A 130 -1.55 18.94 -2.45
N HIS A 131 -0.60 18.68 -1.57
CA HIS A 131 0.54 19.55 -1.31
C HIS A 131 1.73 19.05 -2.15
N LEU A 132 2.30 19.93 -2.99
CA LEU A 132 3.50 19.61 -3.76
C LEU A 132 4.71 19.67 -2.82
N VAL A 133 5.48 18.60 -2.78
CA VAL A 133 6.73 18.50 -1.99
C VAL A 133 7.93 18.80 -2.88
N ASP A 134 8.03 18.09 -4.02
CA ASP A 134 9.18 18.18 -4.91
C ASP A 134 8.84 17.71 -6.32
N THR A 135 9.73 17.99 -7.28
CA THR A 135 9.62 17.54 -8.67
C THR A 135 10.97 17.13 -9.20
N PHE A 136 11.03 16.06 -9.97
CA PHE A 136 12.22 15.68 -10.71
C PHE A 136 11.85 15.11 -12.08
N ARG A 137 12.37 15.71 -13.15
CA ARG A 137 11.90 15.48 -14.53
C ARG A 137 10.37 15.66 -14.59
N ASP A 138 9.64 14.69 -15.14
CA ASP A 138 8.18 14.72 -15.24
C ASP A 138 7.47 14.22 -13.97
N CYS A 139 8.22 13.66 -13.03
CA CYS A 139 7.68 13.12 -11.79
C CYS A 139 7.38 14.23 -10.76
N ARG A 140 6.26 14.09 -10.07
CA ARG A 140 5.83 15.00 -8.99
C ARG A 140 5.64 14.19 -7.72
N LEU A 141 6.30 14.61 -6.66
CA LEU A 141 6.08 14.10 -5.31
C LEU A 141 5.09 15.01 -4.59
N VAL A 142 3.96 14.47 -4.22
CA VAL A 142 2.88 15.22 -3.56
C VAL A 142 2.38 14.49 -2.31
N VAL A 143 1.78 15.25 -1.41
CA VAL A 143 1.00 14.71 -0.29
C VAL A 143 -0.47 14.97 -0.56
N PRO A 144 -1.24 13.96 -0.98
CA PRO A 144 -2.67 14.13 -1.21
C PRO A 144 -3.42 14.25 0.12
N GLN A 145 -4.54 14.96 0.10
CA GLN A 145 -5.42 14.96 1.25
C GLN A 145 -5.90 13.55 1.59
N GLN A 146 -6.16 12.75 0.58
CA GLN A 146 -6.54 11.35 0.69
C GLN A 146 -5.69 10.53 -0.28
N ALA A 147 -4.89 9.61 0.24
CA ALA A 147 -4.07 8.73 -0.56
C ALA A 147 -4.90 7.73 -1.37
N GLY A 148 -4.39 7.29 -2.51
CA GLY A 148 -5.03 6.29 -3.36
C GLY A 148 -5.06 4.90 -2.70
N LEU A 149 -6.00 4.06 -3.14
CA LEU A 149 -6.14 2.67 -2.71
C LEU A 149 -5.46 1.77 -3.76
N ARG A 150 -4.16 1.69 -3.75
CA ARG A 150 -3.38 0.76 -4.59
C ARG A 150 -2.05 0.46 -3.91
N ALA A 151 -1.64 -0.80 -3.97
CA ALA A 151 -0.41 -1.29 -3.38
C ALA A 151 0.55 -1.88 -4.44
N THR A 152 0.48 -1.41 -5.69
CA THR A 152 1.35 -1.87 -6.79
C THR A 152 2.81 -1.57 -6.52
N GLY A 153 3.12 -0.38 -5.99
CA GLY A 153 4.45 0.00 -5.57
C GLY A 153 4.43 1.02 -4.45
N GLN A 154 5.26 0.80 -3.43
CA GLN A 154 5.42 1.72 -2.30
C GLN A 154 6.79 1.63 -1.67
N MET A 155 7.28 2.76 -1.16
CA MET A 155 8.46 2.80 -0.31
C MET A 155 8.03 3.16 1.12
N VAL A 156 8.59 2.43 2.09
CA VAL A 156 8.30 2.63 3.51
C VAL A 156 9.61 2.79 4.28
N SER A 157 9.73 3.82 5.12
CA SER A 157 10.88 3.99 6.02
C SER A 157 10.80 3.01 7.19
N ARG A 158 11.93 2.74 7.83
CA ARG A 158 11.99 1.89 9.04
C ARG A 158 11.06 2.41 10.14
N ALA A 159 11.05 3.71 10.39
CA ALA A 159 10.19 4.32 11.42
C ALA A 159 8.70 4.17 11.09
N ALA A 160 8.31 4.39 9.83
CA ALA A 160 6.94 4.19 9.39
C ALA A 160 6.52 2.70 9.46
N ALA A 161 7.40 1.79 9.04
CA ALA A 161 7.15 0.36 9.14
C ALA A 161 6.94 -0.10 10.59
N ALA A 162 7.75 0.38 11.54
CA ALA A 162 7.58 0.08 12.96
C ALA A 162 6.20 0.54 13.47
N ARG A 163 5.78 1.75 13.13
CA ARG A 163 4.48 2.30 13.52
C ARG A 163 3.32 1.54 12.90
N LEU A 164 3.37 1.29 11.59
CA LEU A 164 2.32 0.53 10.89
C LEU A 164 2.22 -0.90 11.43
N LEU A 165 3.34 -1.54 11.73
CA LEU A 165 3.38 -2.88 12.32
C LEU A 165 2.69 -2.91 13.69
N ALA A 166 3.00 -1.94 14.56
CA ALA A 166 2.42 -1.85 15.90
C ALA A 166 0.91 -1.59 15.90
N LEU A 167 0.40 -0.83 14.92
CA LEU A 167 -1.01 -0.45 14.82
C LEU A 167 -1.88 -1.44 14.03
N SER A 168 -1.28 -2.45 13.39
CA SER A 168 -1.99 -3.40 12.52
C SER A 168 -2.12 -4.80 13.11
N ASP A 169 -2.12 -4.96 14.43
CA ASP A 169 -2.26 -6.25 15.11
C ASP A 169 -3.32 -6.20 16.22
N PRO A 170 -4.53 -6.69 15.96
CA PRO A 170 -5.08 -7.16 14.67
C PRO A 170 -5.37 -6.02 13.69
N PHE A 171 -5.81 -6.35 12.46
CA PHE A 171 -6.29 -5.37 11.48
C PHE A 171 -7.74 -5.66 11.07
N ASP A 172 -8.49 -4.64 10.60
CA ASP A 172 -9.91 -4.76 10.24
C ASP A 172 -10.21 -4.36 8.79
N ARG A 173 -9.18 -4.04 8.01
CA ARG A 173 -9.29 -3.56 6.62
C ARG A 173 -8.07 -3.93 5.79
N PRO A 174 -8.15 -3.90 4.43
CA PRO A 174 -6.99 -4.12 3.57
C PRO A 174 -5.86 -3.13 3.85
N VAL A 175 -4.62 -3.53 3.55
CA VAL A 175 -3.40 -2.77 3.86
C VAL A 175 -3.41 -1.35 3.27
N ASP A 176 -3.92 -1.17 2.06
CA ASP A 176 -4.00 0.13 1.40
C ASP A 176 -5.03 1.06 2.08
N ALA A 177 -6.20 0.54 2.47
CA ALA A 177 -7.18 1.26 3.26
C ALA A 177 -6.67 1.57 4.68
N PHE A 178 -5.86 0.67 5.27
CA PHE A 178 -5.22 0.90 6.55
C PHE A 178 -4.20 2.04 6.47
N VAL A 179 -3.30 2.00 5.50
CA VAL A 179 -2.29 3.06 5.27
C VAL A 179 -2.96 4.39 4.90
N GLN A 180 -4.02 4.38 4.11
CA GLN A 180 -4.81 5.59 3.80
C GLN A 180 -5.36 6.25 5.05
N SER A 181 -5.62 5.49 6.12
CA SER A 181 -6.25 5.96 7.35
C SER A 181 -5.30 6.77 8.25
N HIS A 182 -4.70 7.84 7.69
CA HIS A 182 -3.73 8.68 8.38
C HIS A 182 -4.28 9.41 9.61
N TRP A 183 -5.59 9.54 9.78
CA TRP A 183 -6.22 10.04 11.01
C TRP A 183 -6.10 9.04 12.16
N HIS A 184 -5.87 7.76 11.87
CA HIS A 184 -5.60 6.69 12.84
C HIS A 184 -4.10 6.42 12.97
N THR A 185 -3.42 6.22 11.85
CA THR A 185 -1.98 5.90 11.86
C THR A 185 -1.11 7.08 12.26
N GLY A 186 -1.60 8.32 12.12
CA GLY A 186 -0.80 9.54 12.30
C GLY A 186 0.25 9.74 11.21
N LEU A 187 0.32 8.86 10.22
CA LEU A 187 1.24 8.90 9.09
C LEU A 187 0.46 9.24 7.81
N ARG A 188 0.68 10.42 7.24
CA ARG A 188 0.05 10.81 5.97
C ARG A 188 0.92 10.35 4.80
N PRO A 189 0.46 9.39 3.97
CA PRO A 189 1.24 8.91 2.84
C PRO A 189 1.44 10.00 1.79
N ALA A 190 2.66 10.07 1.26
CA ALA A 190 2.96 10.80 0.04
C ALA A 190 2.77 9.93 -1.20
N MET A 191 2.83 10.53 -2.38
CA MET A 191 2.62 9.88 -3.65
C MET A 191 3.49 10.50 -4.73
N ILE A 192 4.08 9.67 -5.59
CA ILE A 192 4.78 10.11 -6.81
C ILE A 192 3.96 9.73 -8.03
N TYR A 193 3.80 10.67 -8.96
CA TYR A 193 3.17 10.46 -10.26
C TYR A 193 3.73 11.41 -11.35
N PRO A 194 3.77 11.00 -12.62
CA PRO A 194 3.80 9.59 -13.03
C PRO A 194 4.99 8.89 -12.38
N SER A 195 4.83 7.63 -11.99
CA SER A 195 5.89 6.91 -11.27
C SER A 195 6.66 5.92 -12.13
N GLY A 196 6.24 5.72 -13.37
CA GLY A 196 6.76 4.67 -14.23
C GLY A 196 6.33 3.26 -13.81
N LEU A 197 5.35 3.13 -12.89
CA LEU A 197 4.72 1.86 -12.56
C LEU A 197 3.32 1.77 -13.14
N ALA A 198 3.02 0.67 -13.82
CA ALA A 198 1.69 0.28 -14.26
C ALA A 198 1.26 -1.02 -13.55
N ASP A 199 -0.05 -1.21 -13.42
CA ASP A 199 -0.66 -2.45 -12.91
C ASP A 199 -1.19 -3.24 -14.10
N ILE A 200 -0.53 -4.37 -14.39
CA ILE A 200 -0.88 -5.29 -15.48
C ILE A 200 -1.55 -6.57 -14.97
N GLY A 201 -1.97 -6.61 -13.71
CA GLY A 201 -2.67 -7.75 -13.11
C GLY A 201 -3.84 -8.26 -13.93
N PRO A 202 -4.72 -7.38 -14.47
CA PRO A 202 -5.82 -7.80 -15.33
C PRO A 202 -5.41 -8.53 -16.62
N GLU A 203 -4.18 -8.31 -17.08
CA GLU A 203 -3.62 -8.92 -18.30
C GLU A 203 -2.96 -10.27 -17.99
N LEU A 204 -2.41 -10.41 -16.78
CA LEU A 204 -1.71 -11.63 -16.33
C LEU A 204 -2.65 -12.68 -15.73
N ASP A 205 -3.81 -12.25 -15.22
CA ASP A 205 -4.77 -13.15 -14.56
C ASP A 205 -5.65 -13.88 -15.59
N ASP A 206 -5.85 -15.17 -15.37
CA ASP A 206 -6.77 -15.99 -16.18
C ASP A 206 -8.20 -15.41 -16.07
N PRO A 207 -8.80 -15.00 -17.20
CA PRO A 207 -10.19 -14.53 -17.23
C PRO A 207 -11.20 -15.52 -16.63
N ALA A 208 -10.92 -16.82 -16.71
CA ALA A 208 -11.77 -17.89 -16.17
C ALA A 208 -11.72 -18.00 -14.64
N ALA A 209 -10.66 -17.46 -14.00
CA ALA A 209 -10.52 -17.46 -12.56
C ALA A 209 -11.23 -16.28 -11.86
N ARG A 210 -11.84 -15.38 -12.61
CA ARG A 210 -12.55 -14.23 -12.05
C ARG A 210 -13.83 -14.66 -11.33
N PRO A 211 -14.07 -14.17 -10.10
CA PRO A 211 -15.33 -14.42 -9.39
C PRO A 211 -16.52 -13.99 -10.27
N GLY A 212 -17.60 -14.75 -10.22
CA GLY A 212 -18.85 -14.38 -10.91
C GLY A 212 -19.33 -12.99 -10.52
N ALA A 213 -20.03 -12.31 -11.43
CA ALA A 213 -20.56 -10.97 -11.15
C ALA A 213 -21.50 -11.02 -9.93
N PRO A 214 -21.35 -10.11 -8.95
CA PRO A 214 -22.24 -10.05 -7.80
C PRO A 214 -23.68 -9.74 -8.23
N SER A 215 -24.66 -10.20 -7.46
CA SER A 215 -26.07 -9.93 -7.71
C SER A 215 -26.35 -8.42 -7.67
N TRP A 216 -27.42 -7.96 -8.33
CA TRP A 216 -27.77 -6.54 -8.35
C TRP A 216 -28.08 -5.98 -6.94
N THR A 217 -28.63 -6.80 -6.05
CA THR A 217 -28.89 -6.43 -4.64
C THR A 217 -27.60 -6.30 -3.85
N GLU A 218 -26.65 -7.20 -4.01
CA GLU A 218 -25.32 -7.11 -3.40
C GLU A 218 -24.57 -5.89 -3.89
N LYS A 219 -24.69 -5.55 -5.19
CA LYS A 219 -24.11 -4.30 -5.74
C LYS A 219 -24.70 -3.08 -5.07
N LEU A 220 -26.03 -2.97 -4.96
CA LEU A 220 -26.69 -1.80 -4.35
C LEU A 220 -26.29 -1.63 -2.87
N VAL A 221 -26.28 -2.70 -2.09
CA VAL A 221 -25.85 -2.67 -0.68
C VAL A 221 -24.38 -2.29 -0.58
N SER A 222 -23.52 -2.86 -1.40
CA SER A 222 -22.11 -2.55 -1.45
C SER A 222 -21.84 -1.09 -1.86
N GLU A 223 -22.56 -0.58 -2.86
CA GLU A 223 -22.45 0.82 -3.29
C GLU A 223 -22.89 1.81 -2.22
N PHE A 224 -23.99 1.51 -1.52
CA PHE A 224 -24.50 2.35 -0.44
C PHE A 224 -23.54 2.41 0.75
N HIS A 225 -23.08 1.25 1.23
CA HIS A 225 -22.09 1.19 2.32
C HIS A 225 -20.76 1.80 1.90
N GLY A 226 -20.31 1.53 0.67
CA GLY A 226 -19.11 2.11 0.11
C GLY A 226 -19.18 3.63 -0.02
N SER A 227 -20.32 4.21 -0.41
CA SER A 227 -20.47 5.66 -0.52
C SER A 227 -20.42 6.36 0.84
N ARG A 228 -21.10 5.80 1.85
CA ARG A 228 -21.05 6.32 3.24
C ARG A 228 -19.63 6.20 3.82
N TYR A 229 -18.98 5.08 3.60
CA TYR A 229 -17.59 4.86 4.03
C TYR A 229 -16.66 5.89 3.38
N ARG A 230 -16.71 6.08 2.05
CA ARG A 230 -15.91 7.08 1.34
C ARG A 230 -16.14 8.50 1.84
N ALA A 231 -17.39 8.87 2.12
CA ALA A 231 -17.72 10.17 2.68
C ALA A 231 -17.14 10.36 4.09
N ALA A 232 -17.19 9.32 4.93
CA ALA A 232 -16.60 9.34 6.26
C ALA A 232 -15.06 9.41 6.20
N VAL A 233 -14.42 8.63 5.34
CA VAL A 233 -12.97 8.69 5.07
C VAL A 233 -12.56 10.08 4.64
N SER A 234 -13.27 10.69 3.67
CA SER A 234 -12.97 12.06 3.21
C SER A 234 -13.12 13.10 4.33
N ARG A 235 -14.13 12.95 5.19
CA ARG A 235 -14.33 13.84 6.35
C ARG A 235 -13.21 13.70 7.37
N LEU A 236 -12.84 12.47 7.74
CA LEU A 236 -11.78 12.19 8.72
C LEU A 236 -10.42 12.59 8.18
N SER A 237 -10.16 12.35 6.90
CA SER A 237 -8.95 12.81 6.22
C SER A 237 -8.78 14.35 6.32
N ARG A 238 -9.86 15.12 6.14
CA ARG A 238 -9.81 16.60 6.31
C ARG A 238 -9.55 17.05 7.74
N ARG A 239 -9.97 16.27 8.74
CA ARG A 239 -9.82 16.56 10.16
C ARG A 239 -8.58 15.93 10.80
N SER A 240 -7.81 15.18 10.03
CA SER A 240 -6.65 14.47 10.51
C SER A 240 -5.59 15.44 11.05
N ALA A 241 -5.01 15.10 12.19
CA ALA A 241 -3.87 15.79 12.77
C ALA A 241 -2.54 15.45 12.06
N ALA A 242 -2.53 14.43 11.19
CA ALA A 242 -1.33 14.09 10.40
C ALA A 242 -0.94 15.28 9.49
N PRO A 243 0.36 15.64 9.39
CA PRO A 243 0.80 16.84 8.70
C PRO A 243 0.34 16.90 7.25
N ALA A 244 -0.15 18.05 6.80
CA ALA A 244 -0.62 18.24 5.43
C ALA A 244 0.52 18.15 4.39
N ASN A 245 1.75 18.38 4.81
CA ASN A 245 2.98 18.25 4.02
C ASN A 245 3.61 16.84 4.10
N GLY A 246 2.95 15.89 4.75
CA GLY A 246 3.36 14.49 4.83
C GLY A 246 4.17 14.14 6.08
N GLY A 247 4.46 12.85 6.21
CA GLY A 247 5.19 12.31 7.34
C GLY A 247 4.31 12.09 8.58
N PHE A 248 4.96 12.10 9.73
CA PHE A 248 4.32 11.80 11.01
C PHE A 248 3.72 13.05 11.66
N ALA A 249 2.62 12.86 12.38
CA ALA A 249 2.19 13.85 13.36
C ALA A 249 3.31 14.04 14.40
N ALA A 250 3.69 15.28 14.65
CA ALA A 250 4.65 15.58 15.71
C ALA A 250 4.12 15.04 17.04
N ASP A 251 4.90 14.15 17.66
CA ASP A 251 4.73 13.57 18.99
C ASP A 251 3.31 13.34 19.51
N CYS A 252 2.81 12.12 19.32
CA CYS A 252 1.86 11.51 20.23
C CYS A 252 2.58 10.65 21.31
N ASP A 253 3.86 10.93 21.56
CA ASP A 253 4.69 10.21 22.54
C ASP A 253 4.63 10.81 23.97
N ARG A 254 3.50 11.43 24.34
CA ARG A 254 3.28 11.80 25.75
C ARG A 254 1.88 11.42 26.19
N GLN A 255 1.66 10.13 26.41
CA GLN A 255 0.79 9.65 27.48
C GLN A 255 1.22 8.22 27.80
N GLY A 256 2.11 8.10 28.81
CA GLY A 256 2.48 6.89 29.50
C GLY A 256 1.34 6.38 30.39
#